data_bd4161991f81dc8fcde2ccd96b8741b5
#
_entry.id   bd4161991f81dc8fcde2ccd96b8741b5
#
_cell.length_a   1.000
_cell.length_b   1.000
_cell.length_c   1.000
_cell.angle_alpha   90.00
_cell.angle_beta   90.00
_cell.angle_gamma   90.00
#
_symmetry.space_group_name_H-M   'P 1'
#
loop_
_entity.id
_entity.type
_entity.pdbx_description
1 polymer ?
#
loop_
_entity_poly.entity_id
_entity_poly.type
_entity_poly.pdbx_seq_one_letter_code
_entity_poly.pdbx_strand_id
1 'polypeptide(L)'
;MENNTATLRQRWQLYCLTKQCYDDIVISKSDADKLIKQFIDPNYSNKSMKNELLNYIKEHIDELYDACIEEIKYKSSIVDNNKTYAFVGNGCGITYLKYRKSKRAEELDCAAGDIRNNEVQNILISMLPRADYSYLKSIGCSFEAIWCQMQKLQNKYYMLVVNFAKTKNIKMQIVSYID
;
A
#
# COMPACT_ATOMS: atom_id res chain seq x y z
N MET A 1 41.63 1.14 20.66
CA MET A 1 40.69 1.24 19.51
C MET A 1 39.72 0.08 19.63
N GLU A 2 38.45 0.39 19.94
CA GLU A 2 37.43 -0.67 19.96
C GLU A 2 37.24 -1.20 18.54
N ASN A 3 37.37 -2.50 18.42
CA ASN A 3 37.18 -3.21 17.15
C ASN A 3 35.73 -3.08 16.72
N ASN A 4 35.41 -2.14 15.84
CA ASN A 4 34.05 -1.85 15.35
C ASN A 4 33.54 -2.91 14.35
N THR A 5 34.27 -4.01 14.17
CA THR A 5 33.87 -5.12 13.30
C THR A 5 32.88 -6.04 13.98
N ALA A 6 31.97 -6.60 13.20
CA ALA A 6 30.98 -7.55 13.68
C ALA A 6 31.63 -8.72 14.44
N THR A 7 31.04 -9.07 15.57
CA THR A 7 31.46 -10.18 16.40
C THR A 7 31.24 -11.52 15.71
N LEU A 8 31.98 -12.55 16.13
CA LEU A 8 31.77 -13.92 15.64
C LEU A 8 30.31 -14.38 15.81
N ARG A 9 29.69 -14.01 16.94
CA ARG A 9 28.28 -14.32 17.22
C ARG A 9 27.34 -13.66 16.23
N GLN A 10 27.54 -12.39 15.89
CA GLN A 10 26.75 -11.66 14.89
C GLN A 10 26.92 -12.27 13.48
N ARG A 11 28.16 -12.62 13.09
CA ARG A 11 28.45 -13.28 11.81
C ARG A 11 27.79 -14.64 11.70
N TRP A 12 27.85 -15.45 12.76
CA TRP A 12 27.16 -16.73 12.83
C TRP A 12 25.66 -16.59 12.73
N GLN A 13 25.10 -15.62 13.42
CA GLN A 13 23.66 -15.32 13.38
C GLN A 13 23.21 -14.90 11.98
N LEU A 14 23.98 -14.05 11.31
CA LEU A 14 23.75 -13.67 9.91
C LEU A 14 23.84 -14.87 8.98
N TYR A 15 24.82 -15.75 9.15
CA TYR A 15 24.93 -16.98 8.37
C TYR A 15 23.68 -17.87 8.55
N CYS A 16 23.22 -18.07 9.77
CA CYS A 16 22.02 -18.85 10.03
C CYS A 16 20.78 -18.28 9.34
N LEU A 17 20.66 -16.96 9.28
CA LEU A 17 19.53 -16.26 8.71
C LEU A 17 19.59 -16.14 7.18
N THR A 18 20.76 -15.86 6.62
CA THR A 18 20.92 -15.53 5.20
C THR A 18 21.50 -16.67 4.36
N LYS A 19 22.13 -17.65 5.01
CA LYS A 19 22.95 -18.70 4.39
C LYS A 19 24.16 -18.16 3.60
N GLN A 20 24.55 -16.91 3.86
CA GLN A 20 25.75 -16.29 3.29
C GLN A 20 26.88 -16.25 4.33
N CYS A 21 28.10 -16.53 3.89
CA CYS A 21 29.28 -16.42 4.74
C CYS A 21 29.68 -14.95 4.86
N TYR A 22 29.89 -14.49 6.09
CA TYR A 22 30.30 -13.12 6.41
C TYR A 22 31.74 -13.05 6.97
N ASP A 23 32.50 -14.15 6.91
CA ASP A 23 33.84 -14.20 7.50
C ASP A 23 34.84 -13.35 6.74
N ASP A 24 34.70 -13.29 5.41
CA ASP A 24 35.58 -12.52 4.52
C ASP A 24 35.08 -11.08 4.26
N ILE A 25 33.94 -10.71 4.84
CA ILE A 25 33.34 -9.40 4.64
C ILE A 25 33.58 -8.52 5.87
N VAL A 26 34.19 -7.35 5.63
CA VAL A 26 34.34 -6.34 6.71
C VAL A 26 32.97 -5.66 6.93
N ILE A 27 32.26 -6.11 7.94
CA ILE A 27 30.99 -5.53 8.35
C ILE A 27 31.12 -4.94 9.76
N SER A 28 30.55 -3.74 9.98
CA SER A 28 30.54 -3.12 11.30
C SER A 28 29.56 -3.82 12.24
N LYS A 29 29.76 -3.69 13.56
CA LYS A 29 28.81 -4.19 14.57
C LYS A 29 27.43 -3.60 14.33
N SER A 30 27.34 -2.30 14.07
CA SER A 30 26.08 -1.60 13.83
C SER A 30 25.35 -2.11 12.60
N ASP A 31 26.07 -2.36 11.51
CA ASP A 31 25.44 -2.87 10.28
C ASP A 31 25.04 -4.33 10.40
N ALA A 32 25.82 -5.13 11.13
CA ALA A 32 25.45 -6.50 11.46
C ALA A 32 24.17 -6.54 12.30
N ASP A 33 24.03 -5.69 13.31
CA ASP A 33 22.82 -5.59 14.12
C ASP A 33 21.59 -5.14 13.33
N LYS A 34 21.77 -4.20 12.39
CA LYS A 34 20.69 -3.79 11.49
C LYS A 34 20.23 -4.93 10.60
N LEU A 35 21.19 -5.67 10.00
CA LEU A 35 20.87 -6.82 9.16
C LEU A 35 20.16 -7.93 9.96
N ILE A 36 20.65 -8.24 11.16
CA ILE A 36 20.02 -9.22 12.05
C ILE A 36 18.60 -8.81 12.38
N LYS A 37 18.38 -7.54 12.73
CA LYS A 37 17.05 -7.00 13.02
C LYS A 37 16.12 -7.10 11.83
N GLN A 38 16.61 -6.84 10.61
CA GLN A 38 15.82 -6.99 9.38
C GLN A 38 15.30 -8.41 9.18
N PHE A 39 16.05 -9.42 9.62
CA PHE A 39 15.65 -10.81 9.49
C PHE A 39 14.79 -11.33 10.66
N ILE A 40 14.99 -10.79 11.87
CA ILE A 40 14.30 -11.26 13.07
C ILE A 40 13.00 -10.51 13.32
N ASP A 41 12.94 -9.21 13.00
CA ASP A 41 11.74 -8.40 13.15
C ASP A 41 10.97 -8.34 11.83
N PRO A 42 9.87 -9.10 11.68
CA PRO A 42 9.03 -9.05 10.49
C PRO A 42 8.49 -7.64 10.20
N ASN A 43 8.39 -6.78 11.24
CA ASN A 43 7.93 -5.41 11.10
C ASN A 43 9.05 -4.45 10.65
N TYR A 44 10.32 -4.82 10.77
CA TYR A 44 11.42 -3.95 10.41
C TYR A 44 11.53 -3.74 8.90
N SER A 45 11.48 -4.82 8.11
CA SER A 45 11.43 -4.75 6.65
C SER A 45 10.12 -4.13 6.15
N ASN A 46 9.01 -4.43 6.81
CA ASN A 46 7.69 -3.85 6.52
C ASN A 46 7.65 -2.34 6.72
N LYS A 47 8.27 -1.82 7.77
CA LYS A 47 8.30 -0.36 8.01
C LYS A 47 9.05 0.38 6.91
N SER A 48 10.17 -0.16 6.43
CA SER A 48 10.93 0.46 5.34
C SER A 48 10.15 0.42 4.03
N MET A 49 9.63 -0.73 3.65
CA MET A 49 8.84 -0.90 2.41
C MET A 49 7.54 -0.09 2.47
N LYS A 50 6.87 -0.09 3.61
CA LYS A 50 5.66 0.72 3.83
C LYS A 50 5.95 2.22 3.68
N ASN A 51 7.03 2.72 4.26
CA ASN A 51 7.39 4.13 4.16
C ASN A 51 7.76 4.53 2.73
N GLU A 52 8.50 3.70 2.02
CA GLU A 52 8.85 3.94 0.63
C GLU A 52 7.61 3.94 -0.27
N LEU A 53 6.70 2.97 -0.08
CA LEU A 53 5.43 2.93 -0.80
C LEU A 53 4.56 4.14 -0.46
N LEU A 54 4.48 4.53 0.80
CA LEU A 54 3.70 5.69 1.23
C LEU A 54 4.22 6.98 0.57
N ASN A 55 5.54 7.17 0.52
CA ASN A 55 6.13 8.32 -0.15
C ASN A 55 5.81 8.31 -1.65
N TYR A 56 5.95 7.16 -2.29
CA TYR A 56 5.60 6.99 -3.70
C TYR A 56 4.12 7.32 -3.97
N ILE A 57 3.21 6.83 -3.12
CA ILE A 57 1.77 7.14 -3.24
C ILE A 57 1.52 8.64 -3.03
N LYS A 58 2.18 9.28 -2.05
CA LYS A 58 2.05 10.73 -1.82
C LYS A 58 2.52 11.57 -3.00
N GLU A 59 3.57 11.16 -3.69
CA GLU A 59 4.04 11.82 -4.91
C GLU A 59 3.01 11.75 -6.06
N HIS A 60 2.12 10.76 -6.05
CA HIS A 60 1.09 10.54 -7.06
C HIS A 60 -0.33 10.77 -6.51
N ILE A 61 -0.46 11.47 -5.38
CA ILE A 61 -1.75 11.64 -4.70
C ILE A 61 -2.78 12.40 -5.56
N ASP A 62 -2.32 13.32 -6.39
CA ASP A 62 -3.19 14.09 -7.28
C ASP A 62 -3.89 13.20 -8.30
N GLU A 63 -3.23 12.14 -8.78
CA GLU A 63 -3.84 11.16 -9.68
C GLU A 63 -4.96 10.36 -8.99
N LEU A 64 -4.79 10.05 -7.71
CA LEU A 64 -5.82 9.39 -6.91
C LEU A 64 -6.97 10.33 -6.60
N TYR A 65 -6.67 11.58 -6.29
CA TYR A 65 -7.66 12.62 -6.06
C TYR A 65 -8.53 12.84 -7.31
N ASP A 66 -7.91 12.99 -8.48
CA ASP A 66 -8.63 13.17 -9.74
C ASP A 66 -9.55 11.99 -10.05
N ALA A 67 -9.08 10.75 -9.85
CA ALA A 67 -9.90 9.56 -10.00
C ALA A 67 -11.07 9.53 -9.01
N CYS A 68 -10.84 9.94 -7.77
CA CYS A 68 -11.86 10.04 -6.74
C CYS A 68 -12.94 11.06 -7.11
N ILE A 69 -12.55 12.26 -7.51
CA ILE A 69 -13.47 13.33 -7.89
C ILE A 69 -14.28 12.95 -9.13
N GLU A 70 -13.65 12.34 -10.12
CA GLU A 70 -14.34 11.88 -11.33
C GLU A 70 -15.44 10.87 -11.00
N GLU A 71 -15.16 9.91 -10.14
CA GLU A 71 -16.14 8.91 -9.68
C GLU A 71 -17.26 9.56 -8.85
N ILE A 72 -16.94 10.48 -7.95
CA ILE A 72 -17.94 11.21 -7.15
C ILE A 72 -18.89 12.00 -8.06
N LYS A 73 -18.37 12.75 -9.01
CA LYS A 73 -19.18 13.53 -9.96
C LYS A 73 -20.10 12.63 -10.78
N TYR A 74 -19.57 11.52 -11.28
CA TYR A 74 -20.36 10.55 -12.03
C TYR A 74 -21.49 9.97 -11.18
N LYS A 75 -21.18 9.50 -9.98
CA LYS A 75 -22.17 8.89 -9.07
C LYS A 75 -23.22 9.92 -8.61
N SER A 76 -22.80 11.14 -8.31
CA SER A 76 -23.71 12.24 -7.93
C SER A 76 -24.69 12.57 -9.06
N SER A 77 -24.24 12.63 -10.31
CA SER A 77 -25.10 12.90 -11.46
C SER A 77 -26.18 11.82 -11.65
N ILE A 78 -25.88 10.56 -11.32
CA ILE A 78 -26.84 9.46 -11.39
C ILE A 78 -27.88 9.58 -10.26
N VAL A 79 -27.48 9.97 -9.07
CA VAL A 79 -28.38 10.16 -7.92
C VAL A 79 -29.32 11.33 -8.16
N ASP A 80 -28.82 12.46 -8.65
CA ASP A 80 -29.60 13.65 -8.97
C ASP A 80 -30.68 13.39 -10.04
N ASN A 81 -30.48 12.37 -10.87
CA ASN A 81 -31.48 11.88 -11.85
C ASN A 81 -32.42 10.82 -11.29
N ASN A 82 -32.71 10.82 -9.98
CA ASN A 82 -33.57 9.85 -9.27
C ASN A 82 -33.10 8.40 -9.29
N LYS A 83 -31.81 8.17 -9.41
CA LYS A 83 -31.19 6.85 -9.31
C LYS A 83 -30.45 6.68 -7.99
N THR A 84 -31.21 6.50 -6.90
CA THR A 84 -30.72 6.48 -5.51
C THR A 84 -29.75 5.35 -5.16
N TYR A 85 -29.49 4.39 -6.03
CA TYR A 85 -28.63 3.22 -5.79
C TYR A 85 -27.27 3.28 -6.46
N ALA A 86 -26.87 4.45 -6.93
CA ALA A 86 -25.56 4.60 -7.56
C ALA A 86 -24.36 4.27 -6.61
N PHE A 87 -24.57 4.47 -5.31
CA PHE A 87 -23.62 4.10 -4.26
C PHE A 87 -24.04 2.88 -3.44
N VAL A 88 -25.30 2.48 -3.53
CA VAL A 88 -25.88 1.41 -2.71
C VAL A 88 -26.30 0.29 -3.63
N GLY A 89 -25.43 -0.63 -3.85
CA GLY A 89 -25.83 -1.88 -4.41
C GLY A 89 -25.49 -2.12 -5.87
N ASN A 90 -25.65 -3.28 -6.23
CA ASN A 90 -25.38 -4.00 -7.47
C ASN A 90 -23.93 -3.94 -7.94
N GLY A 91 -23.12 -4.75 -7.29
CA GLY A 91 -21.80 -5.11 -7.73
C GLY A 91 -20.72 -4.21 -7.14
N CYS A 92 -20.25 -4.56 -5.96
CA CYS A 92 -18.93 -4.14 -5.54
C CYS A 92 -17.91 -4.80 -6.48
N GLY A 93 -17.39 -4.05 -7.43
CA GLY A 93 -16.21 -4.50 -8.15
C GLY A 93 -15.08 -4.72 -7.14
N ILE A 94 -14.60 -5.95 -7.02
CA ILE A 94 -13.48 -6.27 -6.16
C ILE A 94 -12.22 -6.21 -7.00
N THR A 95 -11.33 -5.30 -6.62
CA THR A 95 -9.98 -5.23 -7.20
C THR A 95 -8.98 -5.65 -6.14
N TYR A 96 -8.10 -6.56 -6.50
CA TYR A 96 -7.04 -7.05 -5.62
C TYR A 96 -5.74 -7.30 -6.38
N LEU A 97 -4.66 -7.45 -5.61
CA LEU A 97 -3.35 -7.79 -6.15
C LEU A 97 -3.16 -9.29 -6.23
N LYS A 98 -2.78 -9.79 -7.39
CA LYS A 98 -2.38 -11.18 -7.60
C LYS A 98 -0.87 -11.25 -7.78
N TYR A 99 -0.22 -12.12 -7.03
CA TYR A 99 1.22 -12.31 -7.07
C TYR A 99 1.60 -13.76 -6.71
N ARG A 100 2.81 -14.15 -7.11
CA ARG A 100 3.41 -15.39 -6.61
C ARG A 100 3.84 -15.17 -5.16
N LYS A 101 3.42 -16.06 -4.27
CA LYS A 101 3.75 -15.98 -2.84
C LYS A 101 5.26 -15.88 -2.65
N SER A 102 5.67 -14.80 -2.02
CA SER A 102 7.01 -14.55 -1.51
C SER A 102 6.88 -13.61 -0.33
N LYS A 103 7.82 -13.66 0.61
CA LYS A 103 7.79 -12.79 1.79
C LYS A 103 7.69 -11.31 1.40
N ARG A 104 8.48 -10.87 0.41
CA ARG A 104 8.47 -9.46 -0.05
C ARG A 104 7.15 -9.05 -0.71
N ALA A 105 6.54 -9.95 -1.48
CA ALA A 105 5.25 -9.67 -2.11
C ALA A 105 4.12 -9.59 -1.08
N GLU A 106 4.10 -10.47 -0.09
CA GLU A 106 3.15 -10.43 1.01
C GLU A 106 3.32 -9.17 1.87
N GLU A 107 4.57 -8.77 2.17
CA GLU A 107 4.88 -7.52 2.88
C GLU A 107 4.35 -6.30 2.12
N LEU A 108 4.54 -6.26 0.81
CA LEU A 108 4.06 -5.16 -0.02
C LEU A 108 2.53 -5.11 -0.09
N ASP A 109 1.87 -6.26 -0.20
CA ASP A 109 0.41 -6.35 -0.21
C ASP A 109 -0.19 -5.88 1.12
N CYS A 110 0.38 -6.34 2.25
CA CYS A 110 -0.01 -5.86 3.58
C CYS A 110 0.22 -4.36 3.75
N ALA A 111 1.36 -3.85 3.29
CA ALA A 111 1.66 -2.42 3.34
C ALA A 111 0.67 -1.61 2.48
N ALA A 112 0.32 -2.11 1.30
CA ALA A 112 -0.65 -1.47 0.41
C ALA A 112 -2.05 -1.40 1.04
N GLY A 113 -2.50 -2.48 1.69
CA GLY A 113 -3.77 -2.49 2.42
C GLY A 113 -3.79 -1.50 3.58
N ASP A 114 -2.73 -1.44 4.34
CA ASP A 114 -2.57 -0.55 5.49
C ASP A 114 -2.54 0.93 5.09
N ILE A 115 -1.75 1.28 4.06
CA ILE A 115 -1.67 2.64 3.51
C ILE A 115 -3.01 3.08 2.94
N ARG A 116 -3.71 2.21 2.22
CA ARG A 116 -5.05 2.50 1.71
C ARG A 116 -6.02 2.88 2.83
N ASN A 117 -6.08 2.05 3.88
CA ASN A 117 -7.08 2.19 4.93
C ASN A 117 -6.80 3.34 5.89
N ASN A 118 -5.53 3.65 6.13
CA ASN A 118 -5.15 4.62 7.16
C ASN A 118 -4.65 5.95 6.59
N GLU A 119 -3.87 5.92 5.51
CA GLU A 119 -3.22 7.12 5.00
C GLU A 119 -3.97 7.72 3.81
N VAL A 120 -4.19 6.94 2.76
CA VAL A 120 -4.82 7.41 1.51
C VAL A 120 -6.24 7.89 1.78
N GLN A 121 -7.01 7.15 2.56
CA GLN A 121 -8.35 7.52 2.97
C GLN A 121 -8.36 8.91 3.63
N ASN A 122 -7.51 9.13 4.61
CA ASN A 122 -7.45 10.39 5.34
C ASN A 122 -7.00 11.56 4.46
N ILE A 123 -6.02 11.33 3.59
CA ILE A 123 -5.54 12.35 2.66
C ILE A 123 -6.64 12.73 1.68
N LEU A 124 -7.29 11.77 1.04
CA LEU A 124 -8.36 12.04 0.08
C LEU A 124 -9.54 12.75 0.72
N ILE A 125 -9.97 12.33 1.91
CA ILE A 125 -11.04 13.00 2.65
C ILE A 125 -10.66 14.47 2.96
N SER A 126 -9.42 14.73 3.34
CA SER A 126 -8.94 16.09 3.62
C SER A 126 -8.91 16.99 2.39
N MET A 127 -8.71 16.42 1.20
CA MET A 127 -8.66 17.14 -0.07
C MET A 127 -10.04 17.34 -0.71
N LEU A 128 -11.04 16.52 -0.33
CA LEU A 128 -12.38 16.61 -0.91
C LEU A 128 -13.05 17.95 -0.57
N PRO A 129 -13.71 18.59 -1.54
CA PRO A 129 -14.56 19.75 -1.27
C PRO A 129 -15.61 19.42 -0.22
N ARG A 130 -15.89 20.36 0.67
CA ARG A 130 -16.84 20.18 1.78
C ARG A 130 -18.23 19.73 1.30
N ALA A 131 -18.67 20.26 0.17
CA ALA A 131 -19.95 19.91 -0.43
C ALA A 131 -20.00 18.44 -0.84
N ASP A 132 -18.93 17.92 -1.49
CA ASP A 132 -18.87 16.54 -1.95
C ASP A 132 -18.79 15.57 -0.77
N TYR A 133 -17.99 15.88 0.24
CA TYR A 133 -17.90 15.07 1.45
C TYR A 133 -19.21 15.05 2.25
N SER A 134 -19.85 16.21 2.40
CA SER A 134 -21.15 16.34 3.07
C SER A 134 -22.25 15.57 2.34
N TYR A 135 -22.23 15.61 1.01
CA TYR A 135 -23.15 14.86 0.18
C TYR A 135 -22.98 13.35 0.38
N LEU A 136 -21.76 12.83 0.29
CA LEU A 136 -21.47 11.42 0.51
C LEU A 136 -21.89 10.97 1.92
N LYS A 137 -21.66 11.80 2.92
CA LYS A 137 -22.07 11.53 4.30
C LYS A 137 -23.59 11.53 4.46
N SER A 138 -24.29 12.44 3.78
CA SER A 138 -25.76 12.56 3.85
C SER A 138 -26.50 11.34 3.28
N ILE A 139 -25.90 10.65 2.30
CA ILE A 139 -26.45 9.40 1.74
C ILE A 139 -26.01 8.15 2.51
N GLY A 140 -25.38 8.30 3.69
CA GLY A 140 -25.00 7.21 4.58
C GLY A 140 -23.77 6.42 4.16
N CYS A 141 -22.97 6.93 3.22
CA CYS A 141 -21.76 6.25 2.76
C CYS A 141 -20.57 6.53 3.68
N SER A 142 -19.97 5.49 4.24
CA SER A 142 -18.62 5.56 4.77
C SER A 142 -17.60 5.60 3.61
N PHE A 143 -16.38 6.10 3.85
CA PHE A 143 -15.35 6.06 2.81
C PHE A 143 -15.05 4.63 2.36
N GLU A 144 -15.12 3.66 3.24
CA GLU A 144 -14.91 2.26 2.93
C GLU A 144 -15.99 1.73 1.94
N ALA A 145 -17.25 2.08 2.17
CA ALA A 145 -18.32 1.77 1.22
C ALA A 145 -18.12 2.47 -0.12
N ILE A 146 -17.67 3.73 -0.10
CA ILE A 146 -17.33 4.49 -1.30
C ILE A 146 -16.16 3.82 -2.05
N TRP A 147 -15.13 3.43 -1.33
CA TRP A 147 -13.99 2.73 -1.93
C TRP A 147 -14.40 1.48 -2.68
N CYS A 148 -15.25 0.66 -2.08
CA CYS A 148 -15.80 -0.54 -2.73
C CYS A 148 -16.56 -0.23 -4.02
N GLN A 149 -17.19 0.95 -4.11
CA GLN A 149 -17.95 1.40 -5.28
C GLN A 149 -17.12 2.18 -6.31
N MET A 150 -15.89 2.57 -5.94
CA MET A 150 -15.02 3.40 -6.78
C MET A 150 -13.99 2.57 -7.54
N GLN A 151 -14.42 1.91 -8.60
CA GLN A 151 -13.57 1.03 -9.40
C GLN A 151 -12.37 1.76 -10.04
N LYS A 152 -12.56 2.98 -10.53
CA LYS A 152 -11.47 3.78 -11.12
C LYS A 152 -10.42 4.15 -10.08
N LEU A 153 -10.85 4.57 -8.88
CA LEU A 153 -9.95 4.89 -7.78
C LEU A 153 -9.17 3.65 -7.33
N GLN A 154 -9.85 2.50 -7.18
CA GLN A 154 -9.19 1.24 -6.82
C GLN A 154 -8.14 0.84 -7.86
N ASN A 155 -8.51 0.85 -9.13
CA ASN A 155 -7.59 0.50 -10.22
C ASN A 155 -6.38 1.43 -10.25
N LYS A 156 -6.59 2.73 -10.08
CA LYS A 156 -5.50 3.71 -10.05
C LYS A 156 -4.56 3.46 -8.87
N TYR A 157 -5.10 3.23 -7.69
CA TYR A 157 -4.30 2.92 -6.51
C TYR A 157 -3.45 1.67 -6.70
N TYR A 158 -4.05 0.57 -7.14
CA TYR A 158 -3.31 -0.66 -7.34
C TYR A 158 -2.34 -0.59 -8.53
N MET A 159 -2.60 0.23 -9.55
CA MET A 159 -1.61 0.53 -10.58
C MET A 159 -0.35 1.19 -9.99
N LEU A 160 -0.52 2.14 -9.08
CA LEU A 160 0.61 2.76 -8.38
C LEU A 160 1.38 1.74 -7.55
N VAL A 161 0.69 0.86 -6.83
CA VAL A 161 1.33 -0.23 -6.07
C VAL A 161 2.09 -1.18 -7.00
N VAL A 162 1.52 -1.58 -8.13
CA VAL A 162 2.18 -2.45 -9.12
C VAL A 162 3.39 -1.76 -9.74
N ASN A 163 3.30 -0.47 -10.04
CA ASN A 163 4.44 0.30 -10.57
C ASN A 163 5.56 0.39 -9.53
N PHE A 164 5.23 0.61 -8.27
CA PHE A 164 6.19 0.57 -7.18
C PHE A 164 6.81 -0.84 -7.04
N ALA A 165 6.00 -1.90 -7.11
CA ALA A 165 6.48 -3.28 -7.06
C ALA A 165 7.52 -3.57 -8.15
N LYS A 166 7.32 -3.05 -9.36
CA LYS A 166 8.30 -3.17 -10.46
C LYS A 166 9.65 -2.56 -10.10
N THR A 167 9.67 -1.42 -9.42
CA THR A 167 10.93 -0.79 -8.97
C THR A 167 11.68 -1.65 -7.94
N LYS A 168 10.98 -2.55 -7.26
CA LYS A 168 11.52 -3.48 -6.25
C LYS A 168 11.73 -4.90 -6.80
N ASN A 169 11.57 -5.12 -8.10
CA ASN A 169 11.60 -6.45 -8.74
C ASN A 169 10.57 -7.45 -8.15
N ILE A 170 9.43 -6.95 -7.71
CA ILE A 170 8.30 -7.74 -7.24
C ILE A 170 7.26 -7.81 -8.35
N LYS A 171 6.89 -9.02 -8.78
CA LYS A 171 5.88 -9.24 -9.81
C LYS A 171 4.49 -9.28 -9.19
N MET A 172 3.68 -8.28 -9.50
CA MET A 172 2.28 -8.18 -9.10
C MET A 172 1.41 -7.84 -10.29
N GLN A 173 0.15 -8.28 -10.25
CA GLN A 173 -0.87 -7.99 -11.26
C GLN A 173 -2.14 -7.54 -10.57
N ILE A 174 -2.90 -6.68 -11.24
CA ILE A 174 -4.22 -6.26 -10.78
C ILE A 174 -5.23 -7.26 -11.34
N VAL A 175 -6.12 -7.72 -10.48
CA VAL A 175 -7.29 -8.52 -10.86
C VAL A 175 -8.53 -7.80 -10.40
N SER A 176 -9.43 -7.54 -11.31
CA SER A 176 -10.74 -6.92 -11.03
C SER A 176 -11.84 -7.87 -11.43
N TYR A 177 -12.80 -8.05 -10.53
CA TYR A 177 -14.06 -8.72 -10.81
C TYR A 177 -15.16 -7.66 -10.82
N ILE A 178 -15.96 -7.67 -11.85
CA ILE A 178 -17.21 -6.92 -11.92
C ILE A 178 -18.28 -7.99 -11.87
N ASP A 179 -19.03 -8.05 -10.77
CA ASP A 179 -20.25 -8.84 -10.66
C ASP A 179 -21.43 -8.11 -11.32
#